data_0f0f6c09e1d251c08b649e46c9ca64f1
#
_entry.id   0f0f6c09e1d251c08b649e46c9ca64f1
#
_cell.length_a   1.000
_cell.length_b   1.000
_cell.length_c   1.000
_cell.angle_alpha   90.00
_cell.angle_beta   90.00
_cell.angle_gamma   90.00
#
_symmetry.space_group_name_H-M   'P 1'
#
loop_
_entity.id
_entity.type
_entity.pdbx_description
1 polymer ?
#
loop_
_entity_poly.entity_id
_entity_poly.type
_entity_poly.pdbx_seq_one_letter_code
_entity_poly.pdbx_strand_id
1 'polypeptide(L)'
;VIADEPKAGVGLPEVKIGLLPGGGGTQRVPRLVGVTEALKLITEGRQLSPADALKKGLVHEVAPTAEVVELARQWVLKGGEGVQPWDKKGFRVPGGVGQTSPAAAQTFMAGTALTAKTTQRNYPAPLAILSCVYEGTQVPIDQGLRIESKYFGQLLAGPVARNLMRTMFVNKGLADKLARRPA
;
A
#
# COMPACT_ATOMS: atom_id res chain seq x y z
N VAL A 1 -12.97 -2.55 11.51
CA VAL A 1 -13.06 -3.97 11.97
C VAL A 1 -12.75 -4.88 10.77
N ILE A 2 -12.06 -5.99 10.99
CA ILE A 2 -11.77 -7.03 9.97
C ILE A 2 -12.11 -8.41 10.56
N ALA A 3 -12.53 -9.35 9.68
CA ALA A 3 -12.80 -10.72 10.08
C ALA A 3 -11.51 -11.46 10.47
N ASP A 4 -11.58 -12.26 11.55
CA ASP A 4 -10.52 -13.18 11.93
C ASP A 4 -10.66 -14.49 11.13
N GLU A 5 -10.19 -14.44 9.90
CA GLU A 5 -10.22 -15.60 9.00
C GLU A 5 -8.85 -15.81 8.34
N PRO A 6 -8.44 -17.07 8.12
CA PRO A 6 -7.15 -17.38 7.49
C PRO A 6 -6.98 -16.80 6.08
N LYS A 7 -8.09 -16.54 5.38
CA LYS A 7 -8.10 -15.98 4.04
C LYS A 7 -8.22 -14.45 4.03
N ALA A 8 -8.55 -13.83 5.16
CA ALA A 8 -8.60 -12.38 5.27
C ALA A 8 -7.17 -11.83 5.31
N GLY A 9 -6.94 -10.77 4.55
CA GLY A 9 -5.62 -10.13 4.52
C GLY A 9 -5.72 -8.65 4.20
N VAL A 10 -4.80 -7.88 4.77
CA VAL A 10 -4.65 -6.46 4.53
C VAL A 10 -3.33 -6.23 3.80
N GLY A 11 -3.39 -5.61 2.63
CA GLY A 11 -2.18 -5.36 1.84
C GLY A 11 -2.43 -4.51 0.61
N LEU A 12 -1.35 -4.11 -0.03
CA LEU A 12 -1.32 -3.28 -1.23
C LEU A 12 -0.48 -4.00 -2.30
N PRO A 13 -1.08 -4.92 -3.08
CA PRO A 13 -0.34 -5.80 -3.98
C PRO A 13 0.00 -5.20 -5.34
N GLU A 14 -0.32 -3.93 -5.60
CA GLU A 14 -0.24 -3.26 -6.90
C GLU A 14 1.15 -3.33 -7.51
N VAL A 15 2.19 -3.33 -6.67
CA VAL A 15 3.58 -3.48 -7.14
C VAL A 15 3.80 -4.77 -7.92
N LYS A 16 3.06 -5.84 -7.62
CA LYS A 16 3.20 -7.14 -8.32
C LYS A 16 2.75 -7.10 -9.78
N ILE A 17 2.00 -6.08 -10.15
CA ILE A 17 1.54 -5.84 -11.53
C ILE A 17 2.16 -4.57 -12.14
N GLY A 18 3.25 -4.07 -11.56
CA GLY A 18 3.97 -2.92 -12.08
C GLY A 18 3.36 -1.56 -11.78
N LEU A 19 2.44 -1.49 -10.82
CA LEU A 19 1.79 -0.26 -10.38
C LEU A 19 2.18 0.10 -8.95
N LEU A 20 1.81 1.29 -8.52
CA LEU A 20 1.76 1.67 -7.11
C LEU A 20 0.30 1.73 -6.64
N PRO A 21 0.02 1.71 -5.33
CA PRO A 21 -1.32 1.90 -4.79
C PRO A 21 -1.90 3.27 -5.18
N GLY A 22 -2.88 3.27 -6.09
CA GLY A 22 -3.47 4.50 -6.65
C GLY A 22 -4.71 5.02 -5.92
N GLY A 23 -5.14 4.35 -4.86
CA GLY A 23 -6.28 4.75 -4.01
C GLY A 23 -5.88 5.48 -2.72
N GLY A 24 -4.71 6.10 -2.68
CA GLY A 24 -4.19 6.81 -1.51
C GLY A 24 -3.32 5.94 -0.58
N GLY A 25 -3.01 4.72 -0.98
CA GLY A 25 -2.24 3.79 -0.16
C GLY A 25 -0.82 4.27 0.13
N THR A 26 -0.15 4.87 -0.85
CA THR A 26 1.20 5.44 -0.68
C THR A 26 1.23 6.64 0.26
N GLN A 27 0.06 7.23 0.55
CA GLN A 27 -0.06 8.40 1.42
C GLN A 27 -0.64 8.07 2.79
N ARG A 28 -1.65 7.20 2.84
CA ARG A 28 -2.33 6.85 4.10
C ARG A 28 -1.52 5.88 4.94
N VAL A 29 -0.96 4.83 4.32
CA VAL A 29 -0.22 3.81 5.08
C VAL A 29 1.01 4.39 5.80
N PRO A 30 1.87 5.22 5.17
CA PRO A 30 2.97 5.86 5.91
C PRO A 30 2.51 6.76 7.06
N ARG A 31 1.34 7.38 6.93
CA ARG A 31 0.76 8.23 7.99
C ARG A 31 0.18 7.43 9.15
N LEU A 32 -0.11 6.15 8.96
CA LEU A 32 -0.56 5.24 10.01
C LEU A 32 0.60 4.54 10.70
N VAL A 33 1.52 3.93 9.93
CA VAL A 33 2.52 3.00 10.46
C VAL A 33 3.97 3.51 10.34
N GLY A 34 4.17 4.71 9.84
CA GLY A 34 5.49 5.27 9.55
C GLY A 34 6.07 4.83 8.21
N VAL A 35 7.08 5.59 7.75
CA VAL A 35 7.67 5.42 6.40
C VAL A 35 8.34 4.06 6.24
N THR A 36 9.14 3.64 7.21
CA THR A 36 9.93 2.40 7.10
C THR A 36 9.06 1.16 6.95
N GLU A 37 8.01 1.04 7.76
CA GLU A 37 7.10 -0.09 7.69
C GLU A 37 6.21 -0.03 6.45
N ALA A 38 5.71 1.16 6.11
CA ALA A 38 4.92 1.37 4.91
C ALA A 38 5.66 0.96 3.64
N LEU A 39 6.93 1.36 3.50
CA LEU A 39 7.73 1.00 2.34
C LEU A 39 7.90 -0.50 2.19
N LYS A 40 8.16 -1.24 3.29
CA LYS A 40 8.23 -2.71 3.25
C LYS A 40 6.93 -3.33 2.74
N LEU A 41 5.79 -2.86 3.24
CA LEU A 41 4.48 -3.37 2.83
C LEU A 41 4.20 -3.10 1.36
N ILE A 42 4.44 -1.86 0.91
CA ILE A 42 4.03 -1.41 -0.42
C ILE A 42 4.99 -1.89 -1.51
N THR A 43 6.31 -1.86 -1.27
CA THR A 43 7.31 -2.27 -2.29
C THR A 43 7.38 -3.78 -2.48
N GLU A 44 6.98 -4.57 -1.48
CA GLU A 44 6.92 -6.02 -1.57
C GLU A 44 5.52 -6.53 -1.97
N GLY A 45 4.50 -5.68 -1.87
CA GLY A 45 3.10 -6.09 -2.06
C GLY A 45 2.67 -7.16 -1.06
N ARG A 46 3.19 -7.06 0.17
CA ARG A 46 2.95 -8.03 1.23
C ARG A 46 1.52 -7.91 1.76
N GLN A 47 0.91 -9.05 2.03
CA GLN A 47 -0.34 -9.14 2.79
C GLN A 47 -0.04 -9.47 4.24
N LEU A 48 -0.74 -8.82 5.15
CA LEU A 48 -0.70 -9.07 6.59
C LEU A 48 -1.92 -9.87 7.00
N SER A 49 -1.75 -10.75 7.98
CA SER A 49 -2.88 -11.36 8.68
C SER A 49 -3.71 -10.29 9.41
N PRO A 50 -4.98 -10.56 9.75
CA PRO A 50 -5.79 -9.65 10.57
C PRO A 50 -5.08 -9.24 11.87
N ALA A 51 -4.46 -10.20 12.57
CA ALA A 51 -3.74 -9.96 13.81
C ALA A 51 -2.50 -9.06 13.61
N ASP A 52 -1.73 -9.27 12.54
CA ASP A 52 -0.58 -8.41 12.24
C ASP A 52 -1.02 -7.00 11.81
N ALA A 53 -2.11 -6.89 11.07
CA ALA A 53 -2.68 -5.61 10.68
C ALA A 53 -3.16 -4.80 11.91
N LEU A 54 -3.79 -5.47 12.88
CA LEU A 54 -4.16 -4.88 14.16
C LEU A 54 -2.93 -4.41 14.94
N LYS A 55 -1.93 -5.29 15.11
CA LYS A 55 -0.68 -4.97 15.81
C LYS A 55 0.04 -3.76 15.20
N LYS A 56 -0.06 -3.57 13.90
CA LYS A 56 0.55 -2.44 13.19
C LYS A 56 -0.33 -1.18 13.12
N GLY A 57 -1.57 -1.25 13.61
CA GLY A 57 -2.48 -0.11 13.59
C GLY A 57 -3.11 0.20 12.22
N LEU A 58 -3.11 -0.79 11.31
CA LEU A 58 -3.79 -0.66 10.02
C LEU A 58 -5.29 -0.94 10.10
N VAL A 59 -5.71 -1.67 11.11
CA VAL A 59 -7.11 -1.93 11.45
C VAL A 59 -7.33 -1.66 12.94
N HIS A 60 -8.55 -1.33 13.33
CA HIS A 60 -8.87 -0.98 14.72
C HIS A 60 -9.26 -2.20 15.55
N GLU A 61 -9.82 -3.23 14.90
CA GLU A 61 -10.35 -4.40 15.60
C GLU A 61 -10.38 -5.63 14.68
N VAL A 62 -10.15 -6.79 15.27
CA VAL A 62 -10.29 -8.10 14.64
C VAL A 62 -11.41 -8.85 15.37
N ALA A 63 -12.35 -9.43 14.64
CA ALA A 63 -13.52 -10.07 15.20
C ALA A 63 -13.94 -11.30 14.40
N PRO A 64 -14.70 -12.24 15.02
CA PRO A 64 -15.35 -13.33 14.27
C PRO A 64 -16.18 -12.77 13.11
N THR A 65 -16.17 -13.45 11.98
CA THR A 65 -16.85 -12.99 10.74
C THR A 65 -18.31 -12.61 10.98
N ALA A 66 -19.04 -13.39 11.78
CA ALA A 66 -20.45 -13.11 12.10
C ALA A 66 -20.68 -11.79 12.87
N GLU A 67 -19.68 -11.29 13.56
CA GLU A 67 -19.78 -10.11 14.43
C GLU A 67 -19.27 -8.83 13.78
N VAL A 68 -18.52 -8.92 12.68
CA VAL A 68 -17.84 -7.76 12.03
C VAL A 68 -18.80 -6.61 11.73
N VAL A 69 -19.96 -6.93 11.14
CA VAL A 69 -20.94 -5.89 10.75
C VAL A 69 -21.54 -5.21 11.97
N GLU A 70 -21.93 -6.00 12.98
CA GLU A 70 -22.54 -5.45 14.18
C GLU A 70 -21.54 -4.62 15.00
N LEU A 71 -20.30 -5.06 15.14
CA LEU A 71 -19.26 -4.30 15.81
C LEU A 71 -18.95 -2.99 15.07
N ALA A 72 -18.87 -3.02 13.76
CA ALA A 72 -18.70 -1.80 12.96
C ALA A 72 -19.89 -0.84 13.14
N ARG A 73 -21.14 -1.36 13.14
CA ARG A 73 -22.35 -0.57 13.39
C ARG A 73 -22.33 0.08 14.78
N GLN A 74 -21.98 -0.70 15.80
CA GLN A 74 -21.90 -0.19 17.15
C GLN A 74 -20.81 0.87 17.32
N TRP A 75 -19.66 0.70 16.66
CA TRP A 75 -18.60 1.70 16.67
C TRP A 75 -19.09 3.05 16.11
N VAL A 76 -19.83 3.03 15.00
CA VAL A 76 -20.43 4.25 14.44
C VAL A 76 -21.46 4.86 15.39
N LEU A 77 -22.36 4.03 15.95
CA LEU A 77 -23.42 4.51 16.85
C LEU A 77 -22.89 5.08 18.17
N LYS A 78 -21.75 4.59 18.66
CA LYS A 78 -21.06 5.12 19.83
C LYS A 78 -20.28 6.41 19.56
N GLY A 79 -20.40 6.99 18.35
CA GLY A 79 -19.72 8.21 17.95
C GLY A 79 -18.26 7.96 17.59
N GLY A 80 -17.98 6.86 16.92
CA GLY A 80 -16.64 6.51 16.43
C GLY A 80 -15.95 7.68 15.74
N GLU A 81 -14.65 7.86 15.99
CA GLU A 81 -13.90 9.01 15.53
C GLU A 81 -13.82 9.08 14.00
N GLY A 82 -14.55 10.03 13.41
CA GLY A 82 -14.56 10.23 11.95
C GLY A 82 -13.37 11.02 11.42
N VAL A 83 -12.56 11.62 12.31
CA VAL A 83 -11.39 12.43 11.92
C VAL A 83 -10.16 11.54 11.83
N GLN A 84 -9.55 11.53 10.66
CA GLN A 84 -8.34 10.73 10.45
C GLN A 84 -7.14 11.35 11.18
N PRO A 85 -6.12 10.55 11.58
CA PRO A 85 -4.95 11.06 12.30
C PRO A 85 -4.28 12.25 11.61
N TRP A 86 -4.16 12.20 10.28
CA TRP A 86 -3.51 13.26 9.49
C TRP A 86 -4.33 14.53 9.30
N ASP A 87 -5.60 14.53 9.67
CA ASP A 87 -6.48 15.71 9.65
C ASP A 87 -6.47 16.45 11.00
N LYS A 88 -5.83 15.87 12.01
CA LYS A 88 -5.70 16.49 13.34
C LYS A 88 -4.60 17.54 13.34
N LYS A 89 -4.85 18.68 14.00
CA LYS A 89 -3.84 19.72 14.20
C LYS A 89 -2.58 19.15 14.88
N GLY A 90 -1.42 19.45 14.30
CA GLY A 90 -0.12 19.02 14.84
C GLY A 90 0.25 17.57 14.51
N PHE A 91 -0.50 16.90 13.65
CA PHE A 91 -0.14 15.56 13.20
C PHE A 91 1.29 15.50 12.65
N ARG A 92 2.00 14.43 12.99
CA ARG A 92 3.32 14.10 12.42
C ARG A 92 3.33 12.64 12.02
N VAL A 93 3.94 12.34 10.87
CA VAL A 93 4.13 10.96 10.42
C VAL A 93 4.94 10.19 11.48
N PRO A 94 4.48 9.00 11.91
CA PRO A 94 5.22 8.20 12.88
C PRO A 94 6.65 7.92 12.43
N GLY A 95 7.63 8.15 13.31
CA GLY A 95 9.06 8.02 12.98
C GLY A 95 9.64 9.13 12.10
N GLY A 96 8.83 10.13 11.72
CA GLY A 96 9.27 11.26 10.90
C GLY A 96 9.31 10.96 9.40
N VAL A 97 9.70 11.96 8.63
CA VAL A 97 9.81 11.91 7.15
C VAL A 97 11.26 12.09 6.70
N GLY A 98 11.54 11.83 5.43
CA GLY A 98 12.90 11.81 4.89
C GLY A 98 13.76 13.03 5.19
N GLN A 99 13.17 14.23 5.24
CA GLN A 99 13.92 15.47 5.54
C GLN A 99 14.15 15.71 7.04
N THR A 100 13.30 15.17 7.91
CA THR A 100 13.31 15.50 9.34
C THR A 100 13.74 14.34 10.23
N SER A 101 13.91 13.15 9.68
CA SER A 101 14.30 11.95 10.42
C SER A 101 15.49 11.24 9.73
N PRO A 102 16.65 11.15 10.39
CA PRO A 102 17.79 10.39 9.86
C PRO A 102 17.44 8.93 9.55
N ALA A 103 16.62 8.29 10.36
CA ALA A 103 16.20 6.92 10.16
C ALA A 103 15.31 6.76 8.91
N ALA A 104 14.39 7.71 8.68
CA ALA A 104 13.59 7.73 7.46
C ALA A 104 14.46 8.02 6.22
N ALA A 105 15.40 8.97 6.31
CA ALA A 105 16.35 9.26 5.24
C ALA A 105 17.17 8.01 4.86
N GLN A 106 17.70 7.31 5.85
CA GLN A 106 18.45 6.07 5.65
C GLN A 106 17.58 4.99 4.99
N THR A 107 16.29 4.87 5.38
CA THR A 107 15.34 3.94 4.76
C THR A 107 15.16 4.22 3.27
N PHE A 108 15.01 5.49 2.88
CA PHE A 108 14.90 5.86 1.46
C PHE A 108 16.18 5.59 0.67
N MET A 109 17.34 5.94 1.24
CA MET A 109 18.64 5.68 0.59
C MET A 109 18.89 4.19 0.39
N ALA A 110 18.74 3.40 1.44
CA ALA A 110 18.90 1.94 1.38
C ALA A 110 17.87 1.29 0.46
N GLY A 111 16.60 1.69 0.56
CA GLY A 111 15.52 1.20 -0.29
C GLY A 111 15.76 1.48 -1.76
N THR A 112 16.23 2.68 -2.10
CA THR A 112 16.56 3.05 -3.48
C THR A 112 17.72 2.23 -4.03
N ALA A 113 18.80 2.08 -3.25
CA ALA A 113 19.96 1.27 -3.65
C ALA A 113 19.59 -0.21 -3.82
N LEU A 114 18.84 -0.78 -2.87
CA LEU A 114 18.40 -2.17 -2.94
C LEU A 114 17.47 -2.40 -4.13
N THR A 115 16.51 -1.52 -4.36
CA THR A 115 15.58 -1.61 -5.49
C THR A 115 16.31 -1.51 -6.81
N ALA A 116 17.25 -0.57 -6.97
CA ALA A 116 18.05 -0.44 -8.18
C ALA A 116 18.87 -1.72 -8.46
N LYS A 117 19.45 -2.32 -7.40
CA LYS A 117 20.21 -3.57 -7.49
C LYS A 117 19.33 -4.77 -7.87
N THR A 118 18.20 -4.96 -7.19
CA THR A 118 17.34 -6.14 -7.36
C THR A 118 16.57 -6.13 -8.67
N THR A 119 16.13 -4.95 -9.11
CA THR A 119 15.35 -4.80 -10.35
C THR A 119 16.21 -4.49 -11.56
N GLN A 120 17.51 -4.21 -11.36
CA GLN A 120 18.40 -3.71 -12.43
C GLN A 120 17.75 -2.54 -13.22
N ARG A 121 16.90 -1.77 -12.52
CA ARG A 121 16.09 -0.65 -13.07
C ARG A 121 15.07 -1.02 -14.14
N ASN A 122 14.84 -2.31 -14.37
CA ASN A 122 13.86 -2.79 -15.36
C ASN A 122 12.42 -2.85 -14.82
N TYR A 123 12.24 -2.60 -13.53
CA TYR A 123 10.93 -2.63 -12.87
C TYR A 123 10.70 -1.29 -12.15
N PRO A 124 9.99 -0.33 -12.81
CA PRO A 124 9.92 1.05 -12.34
C PRO A 124 9.05 1.25 -11.10
N ALA A 125 8.05 0.39 -10.85
CA ALA A 125 7.08 0.58 -9.79
C ALA A 125 7.68 0.75 -8.38
N PRO A 126 8.65 -0.08 -7.90
CA PRO A 126 9.21 0.12 -6.57
C PRO A 126 9.96 1.45 -6.41
N LEU A 127 10.67 1.92 -7.43
CA LEU A 127 11.33 3.24 -7.38
C LEU A 127 10.30 4.37 -7.38
N ALA A 128 9.24 4.26 -8.17
CA ALA A 128 8.14 5.21 -8.17
C ALA A 128 7.43 5.27 -6.81
N ILE A 129 7.25 4.11 -6.15
CA ILE A 129 6.70 4.04 -4.78
C ILE A 129 7.60 4.80 -3.80
N LEU A 130 8.90 4.56 -3.82
CA LEU A 130 9.87 5.26 -2.94
C LEU A 130 9.79 6.78 -3.15
N SER A 131 9.84 7.24 -4.40
CA SER A 131 9.73 8.67 -4.72
C SER A 131 8.38 9.26 -4.30
N CYS A 132 7.29 8.57 -4.60
CA CYS A 132 5.93 9.00 -4.26
C CYS A 132 5.74 9.14 -2.74
N VAL A 133 6.21 8.16 -1.96
CA VAL A 133 6.14 8.21 -0.49
C VAL A 133 7.05 9.31 0.05
N TYR A 134 8.27 9.46 -0.48
CA TYR A 134 9.19 10.51 -0.07
C TYR A 134 8.60 11.91 -0.28
N GLU A 135 8.15 12.21 -1.49
CA GLU A 135 7.58 13.52 -1.82
C GLU A 135 6.26 13.77 -1.08
N GLY A 136 5.36 12.78 -1.10
CA GLY A 136 4.01 12.94 -0.60
C GLY A 136 3.89 13.01 0.92
N THR A 137 4.82 12.41 1.69
CA THR A 137 4.79 12.48 3.16
C THR A 137 5.28 13.83 3.70
N GLN A 138 5.90 14.65 2.88
CA GLN A 138 6.43 15.98 3.25
C GLN A 138 5.43 17.12 3.03
N VAL A 139 4.28 16.82 2.46
CA VAL A 139 3.23 17.79 2.14
C VAL A 139 1.90 17.36 2.77
N PRO A 140 0.89 18.27 2.86
CA PRO A 140 -0.47 17.88 3.24
C PRO A 140 -1.00 16.73 2.39
N ILE A 141 -1.89 15.93 2.96
CA ILE A 141 -2.34 14.68 2.32
C ILE A 141 -2.96 14.90 0.94
N ASP A 142 -3.71 15.98 0.73
CA ASP A 142 -4.33 16.27 -0.56
C ASP A 142 -3.30 16.52 -1.67
N GLN A 143 -2.18 17.16 -1.33
CA GLN A 143 -1.07 17.33 -2.26
C GLN A 143 -0.34 16.00 -2.47
N GLY A 144 -0.17 15.20 -1.42
CA GLY A 144 0.36 13.85 -1.50
C GLY A 144 -0.45 12.95 -2.42
N LEU A 145 -1.78 13.01 -2.36
CA LEU A 145 -2.67 12.26 -3.27
C LEU A 145 -2.53 12.70 -4.74
N ARG A 146 -2.28 13.97 -5.00
CA ARG A 146 -1.96 14.46 -6.36
C ARG A 146 -0.61 13.92 -6.85
N ILE A 147 0.40 13.86 -5.98
CA ILE A 147 1.70 13.24 -6.27
C ILE A 147 1.51 11.76 -6.58
N GLU A 148 0.72 11.04 -5.78
CA GLU A 148 0.39 9.63 -6.03
C GLU A 148 -0.26 9.44 -7.41
N SER A 149 -1.26 10.25 -7.75
CA SER A 149 -1.95 10.19 -9.05
C SER A 149 -1.00 10.42 -10.21
N LYS A 150 -0.04 11.33 -10.08
CA LYS A 150 1.00 11.58 -11.10
C LYS A 150 1.86 10.35 -11.34
N TYR A 151 2.42 9.77 -10.26
CA TYR A 151 3.26 8.57 -10.38
C TYR A 151 2.46 7.35 -10.85
N PHE A 152 1.23 7.19 -10.39
CA PHE A 152 0.32 6.13 -10.85
C PHE A 152 0.07 6.24 -12.36
N GLY A 153 -0.28 7.43 -12.86
CA GLY A 153 -0.50 7.68 -14.29
C GLY A 153 0.73 7.37 -15.14
N GLN A 154 1.93 7.72 -14.68
CA GLN A 154 3.18 7.41 -15.37
C GLN A 154 3.42 5.88 -15.47
N LEU A 155 3.19 5.14 -14.39
CA LEU A 155 3.34 3.68 -14.38
C LEU A 155 2.28 3.02 -15.27
N LEU A 156 1.03 3.46 -15.19
CA LEU A 156 -0.09 2.91 -15.95
C LEU A 156 0.09 3.10 -17.47
N ALA A 157 0.59 4.25 -17.89
CA ALA A 157 0.92 4.54 -19.28
C ALA A 157 2.16 3.77 -19.78
N GLY A 158 2.96 3.22 -18.87
CA GLY A 158 4.19 2.52 -19.17
C GLY A 158 3.98 1.11 -19.74
N PRO A 159 4.97 0.58 -20.47
CA PRO A 159 4.87 -0.76 -21.08
C PRO A 159 4.92 -1.88 -20.04
N VAL A 160 5.63 -1.69 -18.91
CA VAL A 160 5.83 -2.75 -17.90
C VAL A 160 4.51 -3.14 -17.25
N ALA A 161 3.76 -2.19 -16.71
CA ALA A 161 2.46 -2.45 -16.08
C ALA A 161 1.46 -3.05 -17.06
N ARG A 162 1.37 -2.48 -18.28
CA ARG A 162 0.49 -3.00 -19.33
C ARG A 162 0.81 -4.44 -19.69
N ASN A 163 2.08 -4.79 -19.87
CA ASN A 163 2.52 -6.14 -20.24
C ASN A 163 2.27 -7.13 -19.09
N LEU A 164 2.53 -6.74 -17.85
CA LEU A 164 2.24 -7.56 -16.68
C LEU A 164 0.75 -7.83 -16.51
N MET A 165 -0.09 -6.80 -16.60
CA MET A 165 -1.54 -6.96 -16.54
C MET A 165 -2.05 -7.87 -17.65
N ARG A 166 -1.57 -7.70 -18.89
CA ARG A 166 -1.92 -8.58 -20.00
C ARG A 166 -1.51 -10.02 -19.75
N THR A 167 -0.30 -10.24 -19.24
CA THR A 167 0.21 -11.59 -18.94
C THR A 167 -0.56 -12.25 -17.82
N MET A 168 -0.77 -11.53 -16.70
CA MET A 168 -1.35 -12.10 -15.49
C MET A 168 -2.87 -12.32 -15.59
N PHE A 169 -3.59 -11.42 -16.25
CA PHE A 169 -5.06 -11.47 -16.28
C PHE A 169 -5.63 -11.96 -17.62
N VAL A 170 -4.98 -11.68 -18.75
CA VAL A 170 -5.48 -12.08 -20.07
C VAL A 170 -4.85 -13.39 -20.52
N ASN A 171 -3.53 -13.39 -20.72
CA ASN A 171 -2.83 -14.54 -21.34
C ASN A 171 -2.89 -15.77 -20.43
N LYS A 172 -2.68 -15.60 -19.11
CA LYS A 172 -2.80 -16.71 -18.15
C LYS A 172 -4.20 -17.30 -18.16
N GLY A 173 -5.24 -16.45 -18.12
CA GLY A 173 -6.63 -16.91 -18.16
C GLY A 173 -6.99 -17.65 -19.47
N LEU A 174 -6.43 -17.24 -20.59
CA LEU A 174 -6.57 -17.97 -21.87
C LEU A 174 -5.84 -19.32 -21.82
N ALA A 175 -4.60 -19.35 -21.33
CA ALA A 175 -3.82 -20.58 -21.19
C ALA A 175 -4.52 -21.59 -20.25
N ASP A 176 -5.03 -21.13 -19.11
CA ASP A 176 -5.78 -21.98 -18.16
C ASP A 176 -7.04 -22.57 -18.78
N LYS A 177 -7.74 -21.83 -19.66
CA LYS A 177 -8.92 -22.34 -20.39
C LYS A 177 -8.52 -23.38 -21.43
N LEU A 178 -7.43 -23.18 -22.16
CA LEU A 178 -6.94 -24.14 -23.15
C LEU A 178 -6.45 -25.43 -22.50
N ALA A 179 -5.73 -25.34 -21.36
CA ALA A 179 -5.28 -26.52 -20.62
C ALA A 179 -6.43 -27.37 -20.04
N ARG A 180 -7.64 -26.81 -19.91
CA ARG A 180 -8.84 -27.52 -19.41
C ARG A 180 -9.71 -28.10 -20.51
N ARG A 181 -9.38 -27.91 -21.79
CA ARG A 181 -10.11 -28.55 -22.87
C ARG A 181 -9.71 -30.04 -22.93
N PRO A 182 -10.68 -30.98 -22.89
CA PRO A 182 -10.39 -32.37 -23.21
C PRO A 182 -9.87 -32.45 -24.65
N ALA A 183 -8.94 -33.35 -24.86
CA ALA A 183 -8.38 -33.64 -26.17
C ALA A 183 -9.47 -34.15 -27.10
#